data_bbe6abba9b816423fceaa9912825e92d
#
_entry.id   bbe6abba9b816423fceaa9912825e92d
#
_cell.length_a   1.000
_cell.length_b   1.000
_cell.length_c   1.000
_cell.angle_alpha   90.00
_cell.angle_beta   90.00
_cell.angle_gamma   90.00
#
_symmetry.space_group_name_H-M   'P 1'
#
loop_
_entity.id
_entity.type
_entity.pdbx_description
1 polymer ?
#
loop_
_entity_poly.entity_id
_entity_poly.type
_entity_poly.pdbx_seq_one_letter_code
_entity_poly.pdbx_strand_id
1 'polypeptide(L)'
;MVTDETNRNNIFLMDQTANPAPLGLCAFGTTTILLSLGNAGLIGLTSPILAMALFYGGLAQIIAGLMEWKKNNNFGFLTFVSFGTFWITFAGVLTMPALGLAKAPAPVDLAAYLAVWGIVAFGLLICTLNMHRSLQLTVIAVFLTIVLLVAAELTESGMVRLGGGIMGLIAGGLALYIGLGQVINEVHSRKIIPV
;
A
#
# COMPACT_ATOMS: atom_id res chain seq x y z
N MET A 1 35.78 42.23 28.34
CA MET A 1 35.98 41.59 27.05
C MET A 1 35.82 40.11 27.30
N VAL A 2 34.61 39.56 27.15
CA VAL A 2 34.27 38.16 27.38
C VAL A 2 34.14 37.56 25.98
N THR A 3 35.10 36.77 25.59
CA THR A 3 35.02 35.98 24.32
C THR A 3 34.11 34.79 24.56
N ASP A 4 32.95 34.85 23.94
CA ASP A 4 31.98 33.73 23.89
C ASP A 4 32.47 32.67 22.87
N GLU A 5 33.23 31.70 23.37
CA GLU A 5 33.63 30.51 22.59
C GLU A 5 32.66 29.36 22.83
N THR A 6 31.42 29.51 22.40
CA THR A 6 30.49 28.37 22.23
C THR A 6 30.49 27.93 20.76
N ASN A 7 31.62 27.48 20.27
CA ASN A 7 31.65 26.69 19.05
C ASN A 7 31.18 25.26 19.37
N ARG A 8 29.84 25.12 19.49
CA ARG A 8 29.21 23.81 19.56
C ARG A 8 29.37 23.16 18.21
N ASN A 9 30.31 22.21 18.13
CA ASN A 9 30.36 21.28 17.01
C ASN A 9 29.02 20.56 16.90
N ASN A 10 28.11 21.07 16.08
CA ASN A 10 26.89 20.38 15.72
C ASN A 10 27.29 19.16 14.90
N ILE A 11 27.44 18.02 15.56
CA ILE A 11 27.60 16.72 14.87
C ILE A 11 26.24 16.42 14.25
N PHE A 12 26.08 16.69 12.97
CA PHE A 12 24.95 16.23 12.21
C PHE A 12 25.13 14.74 11.94
N LEU A 13 24.43 13.89 12.70
CA LEU A 13 24.32 12.49 12.39
C LEU A 13 23.45 12.36 11.14
N MET A 14 24.07 12.18 9.99
CA MET A 14 23.34 11.87 8.77
C MET A 14 22.91 10.40 8.80
N ASP A 15 21.61 10.16 8.68
CA ASP A 15 21.10 8.82 8.51
C ASP A 15 21.47 8.31 7.11
N GLN A 16 22.37 7.32 7.06
CA GLN A 16 22.87 6.68 5.83
C GLN A 16 22.17 5.34 5.55
N THR A 17 21.12 4.98 6.28
CA THR A 17 20.37 3.74 6.01
C THR A 17 19.59 3.87 4.70
N ALA A 18 19.41 2.74 4.01
CA ALA A 18 18.69 2.68 2.74
C ALA A 18 17.25 3.20 2.86
N ASN A 19 16.70 3.68 1.74
CA ASN A 19 15.29 4.11 1.65
C ASN A 19 14.37 2.88 1.68
N PRO A 20 13.45 2.72 2.66
CA PRO A 20 12.55 1.58 2.73
C PRO A 20 11.31 1.71 1.81
N ALA A 21 10.97 2.91 1.34
CA ALA A 21 9.79 3.15 0.53
C ALA A 21 9.68 2.25 -0.72
N PRO A 22 10.75 1.98 -1.48
CA PRO A 22 10.69 1.05 -2.61
C PRO A 22 10.18 -0.34 -2.25
N LEU A 23 10.61 -0.90 -1.10
CA LEU A 23 10.13 -2.20 -0.64
C LEU A 23 8.63 -2.16 -0.36
N GLY A 24 8.17 -1.16 0.39
CA GLY A 24 6.75 -0.99 0.70
C GLY A 24 5.87 -0.82 -0.55
N LEU A 25 6.32 0.00 -1.51
CA LEU A 25 5.63 0.25 -2.76
C LEU A 25 5.60 -0.99 -3.67
N CYS A 26 6.70 -1.72 -3.79
CA CYS A 26 6.75 -2.96 -4.58
C CYS A 26 5.88 -4.05 -3.96
N ALA A 27 5.94 -4.23 -2.64
CA ALA A 27 5.13 -5.20 -1.91
C ALA A 27 3.63 -4.92 -2.06
N PHE A 28 3.22 -3.66 -1.88
CA PHE A 28 1.86 -3.21 -2.14
C PHE A 28 1.47 -3.41 -3.60
N GLY A 29 2.29 -2.90 -4.55
CA GLY A 29 1.95 -2.86 -5.97
C GLY A 29 1.76 -4.24 -6.58
N THR A 30 2.69 -5.17 -6.35
CA THR A 30 2.59 -6.53 -6.90
C THR A 30 1.42 -7.31 -6.32
N THR A 31 1.18 -7.19 -5.01
CA THR A 31 0.05 -7.86 -4.35
C THR A 31 -1.29 -7.29 -4.82
N THR A 32 -1.37 -5.96 -4.97
CA THR A 32 -2.56 -5.28 -5.50
C THR A 32 -2.84 -5.69 -6.94
N ILE A 33 -1.83 -5.76 -7.81
CA ILE A 33 -1.99 -6.24 -9.19
C ILE A 33 -2.59 -7.64 -9.19
N LEU A 34 -2.01 -8.56 -8.41
CA LEU A 34 -2.44 -9.95 -8.41
C LEU A 34 -3.89 -10.11 -7.92
N LEU A 35 -4.29 -9.44 -6.82
CA LEU A 35 -5.68 -9.41 -6.36
C LEU A 35 -6.61 -8.79 -7.40
N SER A 36 -6.17 -7.73 -8.05
CA SER A 36 -6.97 -6.99 -9.02
C SER A 36 -7.24 -7.78 -10.30
N LEU A 37 -6.32 -8.65 -10.71
CA LEU A 37 -6.57 -9.64 -11.77
C LEU A 37 -7.73 -10.58 -11.38
N GLY A 38 -7.81 -10.99 -10.10
CA GLY A 38 -8.92 -11.75 -9.56
C GLY A 38 -10.24 -10.96 -9.59
N ASN A 39 -10.22 -9.71 -9.10
CA ASN A 39 -11.40 -8.84 -9.10
C ASN A 39 -11.89 -8.52 -10.52
N ALA A 40 -11.00 -8.43 -11.48
CA ALA A 40 -11.32 -8.26 -12.89
C ALA A 40 -11.83 -9.54 -13.58
N GLY A 41 -11.86 -10.68 -12.87
CA GLY A 41 -12.30 -11.97 -13.40
C GLY A 41 -11.32 -12.62 -14.37
N LEU A 42 -10.07 -12.16 -14.43
CA LEU A 42 -9.03 -12.71 -15.32
C LEU A 42 -8.37 -13.96 -14.74
N ILE A 43 -8.33 -14.09 -13.42
CA ILE A 43 -7.84 -15.26 -12.69
C ILE A 43 -8.75 -15.58 -11.51
N GLY A 44 -8.69 -16.81 -11.00
CA GLY A 44 -9.39 -17.19 -9.76
C GLY A 44 -8.67 -16.66 -8.51
N LEU A 45 -9.45 -16.50 -7.42
CA LEU A 45 -8.90 -16.18 -6.10
C LEU A 45 -8.28 -17.46 -5.48
N THR A 46 -7.00 -17.67 -5.73
CA THR A 46 -6.28 -18.90 -5.40
C THR A 46 -5.10 -18.65 -4.44
N SER A 47 -4.42 -19.71 -4.06
CA SER A 47 -3.31 -19.66 -3.09
C SER A 47 -2.18 -18.64 -3.41
N PRO A 48 -1.77 -18.38 -4.66
CA PRO A 48 -0.79 -17.33 -4.96
C PRO A 48 -1.20 -15.95 -4.44
N ILE A 49 -2.49 -15.58 -4.57
CA ILE A 49 -2.99 -14.29 -4.07
C ILE A 49 -2.90 -14.25 -2.54
N LEU A 50 -3.31 -15.31 -1.86
CA LEU A 50 -3.24 -15.41 -0.40
C LEU A 50 -1.79 -15.39 0.12
N ALA A 51 -0.90 -16.12 -0.55
CA ALA A 51 0.52 -16.12 -0.20
C ALA A 51 1.15 -14.71 -0.35
N MET A 52 0.87 -14.03 -1.46
CA MET A 52 1.31 -12.64 -1.65
C MET A 52 0.72 -11.71 -0.59
N ALA A 53 -0.56 -11.86 -0.25
CA ALA A 53 -1.22 -11.05 0.77
C ALA A 53 -0.60 -11.26 2.16
N LEU A 54 -0.21 -12.48 2.52
CA LEU A 54 0.40 -12.75 3.83
C LEU A 54 1.85 -12.30 3.90
N PHE A 55 2.67 -12.66 2.92
CA PHE A 55 4.12 -12.56 3.05
C PHE A 55 4.68 -11.28 2.42
N TYR A 56 4.28 -10.91 1.23
CA TYR A 56 4.86 -9.75 0.57
C TYR A 56 4.04 -8.48 0.79
N GLY A 57 2.78 -8.47 0.37
CA GLY A 57 1.86 -7.36 0.67
C GLY A 57 1.67 -7.12 2.17
N GLY A 58 1.66 -8.21 2.96
CA GLY A 58 1.53 -8.15 4.43
C GLY A 58 2.87 -7.90 5.12
N LEU A 59 3.62 -8.96 5.36
CA LEU A 59 4.80 -8.94 6.24
C LEU A 59 5.90 -7.99 5.74
N ALA A 60 6.30 -8.10 4.47
CA ALA A 60 7.37 -7.25 3.95
C ALA A 60 6.96 -5.76 3.94
N GLN A 61 5.70 -5.45 3.68
CA GLN A 61 5.20 -4.08 3.74
C GLN A 61 5.17 -3.53 5.17
N ILE A 62 4.82 -4.33 6.19
CA ILE A 62 4.91 -3.94 7.60
C ILE A 62 6.37 -3.64 7.96
N ILE A 63 7.32 -4.50 7.54
CA ILE A 63 8.76 -4.28 7.79
C ILE A 63 9.20 -2.95 7.17
N ALA A 64 8.80 -2.65 5.92
CA ALA A 64 9.09 -1.37 5.28
C ALA A 64 8.52 -0.20 6.10
N GLY A 65 7.29 -0.32 6.60
CA GLY A 65 6.67 0.69 7.44
C GLY A 65 7.42 0.94 8.75
N LEU A 66 7.88 -0.11 9.43
CA LEU A 66 8.70 0.02 10.64
C LEU A 66 10.05 0.71 10.36
N MET A 67 10.61 0.49 9.16
CA MET A 67 11.82 1.20 8.72
C MET A 67 11.53 2.67 8.42
N GLU A 68 10.36 3.01 7.88
CA GLU A 68 9.91 4.41 7.68
C GLU A 68 9.78 5.17 9.01
N TRP A 69 9.30 4.50 10.06
CA TRP A 69 9.29 5.08 11.39
C TRP A 69 10.70 5.50 11.85
N LYS A 70 11.71 4.68 11.61
CA LYS A 70 13.11 5.02 11.91
C LYS A 70 13.63 6.21 11.08
N LYS A 71 13.07 6.43 9.89
CA LYS A 71 13.36 7.56 9.01
C LYS A 71 12.57 8.84 9.38
N ASN A 72 11.81 8.82 10.47
CA ASN A 72 10.92 9.92 10.87
C ASN A 72 9.88 10.29 9.79
N ASN A 73 9.48 9.29 8.98
CA ASN A 73 8.46 9.43 7.94
C ASN A 73 7.13 8.85 8.41
N ASN A 74 6.32 9.67 9.09
CA ASN A 74 5.01 9.25 9.61
C ASN A 74 4.04 8.82 8.52
N PHE A 75 4.08 9.45 7.34
CA PHE A 75 3.21 9.06 6.22
C PHE A 75 3.56 7.65 5.72
N GLY A 76 4.82 7.37 5.46
CA GLY A 76 5.29 6.05 5.04
C GLY A 76 5.03 4.98 6.10
N PHE A 77 5.31 5.31 7.38
CA PHE A 77 5.03 4.43 8.51
C PHE A 77 3.54 4.03 8.57
N LEU A 78 2.64 5.02 8.64
CA LEU A 78 1.20 4.77 8.72
C LEU A 78 0.70 4.02 7.48
N THR A 79 1.13 4.44 6.29
CA THR A 79 0.68 3.84 5.02
C THR A 79 1.08 2.38 4.93
N PHE A 80 2.36 2.07 5.11
CA PHE A 80 2.84 0.71 4.89
C PHE A 80 2.44 -0.26 6.01
N VAL A 81 2.43 0.18 7.28
CA VAL A 81 1.95 -0.68 8.37
C VAL A 81 0.44 -0.95 8.21
N SER A 82 -0.36 0.07 7.91
CA SER A 82 -1.81 -0.08 7.75
C SER A 82 -2.14 -1.00 6.57
N PHE A 83 -1.60 -0.74 5.39
CA PHE A 83 -1.89 -1.61 4.24
C PHE A 83 -1.25 -2.99 4.34
N GLY A 84 -0.09 -3.12 5.00
CA GLY A 84 0.47 -4.43 5.31
C GLY A 84 -0.46 -5.24 6.23
N THR A 85 -1.02 -4.59 7.25
CA THR A 85 -2.02 -5.22 8.13
C THR A 85 -3.34 -5.49 7.39
N PHE A 86 -3.77 -4.59 6.49
CA PHE A 86 -4.91 -4.85 5.61
C PHE A 86 -4.75 -6.18 4.85
N TRP A 87 -3.59 -6.42 4.22
CA TRP A 87 -3.34 -7.65 3.48
C TRP A 87 -3.44 -8.91 4.35
N ILE A 88 -2.87 -8.87 5.57
CA ILE A 88 -2.94 -10.00 6.50
C ILE A 88 -4.38 -10.23 6.95
N THR A 89 -5.10 -9.18 7.33
CA THR A 89 -6.51 -9.30 7.76
C THR A 89 -7.41 -9.73 6.60
N PHE A 90 -7.16 -9.26 5.39
CA PHE A 90 -7.90 -9.69 4.20
C PHE A 90 -7.68 -11.18 3.89
N ALA A 91 -6.43 -11.65 3.96
CA ALA A 91 -6.14 -13.08 3.85
C ALA A 91 -6.85 -13.89 4.96
N GLY A 92 -6.90 -13.36 6.19
CA GLY A 92 -7.65 -13.93 7.30
C GLY A 92 -9.15 -14.05 7.01
N VAL A 93 -9.78 -12.99 6.51
CA VAL A 93 -11.20 -12.99 6.10
C VAL A 93 -11.51 -14.12 5.11
N LEU A 94 -10.58 -14.41 4.20
CA LEU A 94 -10.76 -15.44 3.18
C LEU A 94 -10.45 -16.85 3.70
N THR A 95 -9.49 -17.01 4.61
CA THR A 95 -9.01 -18.32 5.05
C THR A 95 -9.71 -18.84 6.30
N MET A 96 -10.13 -17.98 7.24
CA MET A 96 -10.78 -18.39 8.48
C MET A 96 -12.04 -19.24 8.26
N PRO A 97 -12.93 -18.91 7.30
CA PRO A 97 -14.09 -19.76 7.01
C PRO A 97 -13.69 -21.14 6.49
N ALA A 98 -12.68 -21.23 5.63
CA ALA A 98 -12.19 -22.52 5.10
C ALA A 98 -11.56 -23.41 6.19
N LEU A 99 -11.04 -22.80 7.25
CA LEU A 99 -10.49 -23.49 8.42
C LEU A 99 -11.54 -23.80 9.51
N GLY A 100 -12.80 -23.43 9.29
CA GLY A 100 -13.88 -23.63 10.29
C GLY A 100 -13.78 -22.69 11.51
N LEU A 101 -12.95 -21.65 11.46
CA LEU A 101 -12.73 -20.72 12.57
C LEU A 101 -13.77 -19.59 12.64
N ALA A 102 -14.43 -19.29 11.51
CA ALA A 102 -15.47 -18.25 11.41
C ALA A 102 -16.46 -18.60 10.29
N LYS A 103 -17.60 -17.90 10.27
CA LYS A 103 -18.52 -17.96 9.12
C LYS A 103 -17.97 -17.11 7.98
N ALA A 104 -18.26 -17.52 6.74
CA ALA A 104 -17.99 -16.67 5.59
C ALA A 104 -18.75 -15.34 5.70
N PRO A 105 -18.11 -14.19 5.40
CA PRO A 105 -18.78 -12.90 5.47
C PRO A 105 -19.90 -12.82 4.43
N ALA A 106 -21.03 -12.21 4.82
CA ALA A 106 -22.01 -11.78 3.86
C ALA A 106 -21.47 -10.59 3.04
N PRO A 107 -22.04 -10.28 1.86
CA PRO A 107 -21.59 -9.13 1.06
C PRO A 107 -21.56 -7.81 1.85
N VAL A 108 -22.55 -7.57 2.71
CA VAL A 108 -22.60 -6.37 3.55
C VAL A 108 -21.46 -6.32 4.58
N ASP A 109 -21.05 -7.48 5.13
CA ASP A 109 -19.94 -7.54 6.09
C ASP A 109 -18.60 -7.20 5.42
N LEU A 110 -18.40 -7.73 4.21
CA LEU A 110 -17.21 -7.43 3.42
C LEU A 110 -17.20 -5.97 2.95
N ALA A 111 -18.37 -5.42 2.55
CA ALA A 111 -18.50 -4.01 2.23
C ALA A 111 -18.15 -3.11 3.43
N ALA A 112 -18.64 -3.44 4.63
CA ALA A 112 -18.32 -2.70 5.84
C ALA A 112 -16.81 -2.77 6.17
N TYR A 113 -16.20 -3.95 6.07
CA TYR A 113 -14.76 -4.14 6.24
C TYR A 113 -13.95 -3.25 5.28
N LEU A 114 -14.30 -3.28 3.99
CA LEU A 114 -13.63 -2.45 2.97
C LEU A 114 -13.87 -0.96 3.20
N ALA A 115 -15.09 -0.55 3.62
CA ALA A 115 -15.41 0.85 3.89
C ALA A 115 -14.55 1.44 5.02
N VAL A 116 -14.29 0.68 6.09
CA VAL A 116 -13.39 1.12 7.17
C VAL A 116 -11.97 1.37 6.63
N TRP A 117 -11.46 0.49 5.77
CA TRP A 117 -10.19 0.72 5.09
C TRP A 117 -10.24 1.88 4.11
N GLY A 118 -11.40 2.14 3.51
CA GLY A 118 -11.66 3.31 2.69
C GLY A 118 -11.49 4.63 3.45
N ILE A 119 -11.89 4.68 4.72
CA ILE A 119 -11.66 5.85 5.60
C ILE A 119 -10.17 6.10 5.80
N VAL A 120 -9.38 5.04 6.04
CA VAL A 120 -7.91 5.15 6.16
C VAL A 120 -7.30 5.66 4.84
N ALA A 121 -7.70 5.06 3.71
CA ALA A 121 -7.24 5.47 2.38
C ALA A 121 -7.59 6.92 2.06
N PHE A 122 -8.77 7.39 2.44
CA PHE A 122 -9.18 8.79 2.29
C PHE A 122 -8.33 9.74 3.12
N GLY A 123 -8.04 9.40 4.38
CA GLY A 123 -7.13 10.18 5.22
C GLY A 123 -5.73 10.29 4.59
N LEU A 124 -5.20 9.18 4.09
CA LEU A 124 -3.92 9.16 3.38
C LEU A 124 -3.97 9.97 2.07
N LEU A 125 -5.08 9.96 1.35
CA LEU A 125 -5.28 10.78 0.15
C LEU A 125 -5.13 12.26 0.46
N ILE A 126 -5.75 12.73 1.55
CA ILE A 126 -5.61 14.12 2.00
C ILE A 126 -4.13 14.47 2.27
N CYS A 127 -3.38 13.57 2.90
CA CYS A 127 -1.95 13.77 3.15
C CYS A 127 -1.14 13.95 1.85
N THR A 128 -1.57 13.35 0.73
CA THR A 128 -0.83 13.43 -0.54
C THR A 128 -1.04 14.72 -1.33
N LEU A 129 -1.94 15.62 -0.91
CA LEU A 129 -2.30 16.82 -1.68
C LEU A 129 -1.11 17.75 -1.97
N ASN A 130 -0.10 17.76 -1.08
CA ASN A 130 1.14 18.52 -1.23
C ASN A 130 2.37 17.64 -1.52
N MET A 131 2.16 16.38 -1.92
CA MET A 131 3.24 15.44 -2.23
C MET A 131 3.45 15.29 -3.74
N HIS A 132 4.40 14.44 -4.14
CA HIS A 132 4.70 14.19 -5.54
C HIS A 132 3.49 13.61 -6.28
N ARG A 133 3.25 14.08 -7.51
CA ARG A 133 2.06 13.74 -8.31
C ARG A 133 1.87 12.24 -8.53
N SER A 134 2.96 11.51 -8.78
CA SER A 134 2.88 10.05 -8.99
C SER A 134 2.34 9.32 -7.75
N LEU A 135 2.79 9.71 -6.55
CA LEU A 135 2.29 9.16 -5.30
C LEU A 135 0.82 9.55 -5.06
N GLN A 136 0.46 10.82 -5.31
CA GLN A 136 -0.92 11.30 -5.20
C GLN A 136 -1.86 10.49 -6.12
N LEU A 137 -1.50 10.30 -7.38
CA LEU A 137 -2.28 9.51 -8.34
C LEU A 137 -2.42 8.05 -7.89
N THR A 138 -1.36 7.47 -7.32
CA THR A 138 -1.41 6.12 -6.75
C THR A 138 -2.45 6.03 -5.64
N VAL A 139 -2.43 6.96 -4.67
CA VAL A 139 -3.36 6.94 -3.52
C VAL A 139 -4.79 7.25 -3.96
N ILE A 140 -5.01 8.13 -4.95
CA ILE A 140 -6.32 8.33 -5.59
C ILE A 140 -6.83 7.02 -6.18
N ALA A 141 -6.02 6.31 -6.95
CA ALA A 141 -6.40 5.04 -7.56
C ALA A 141 -6.71 3.97 -6.51
N VAL A 142 -5.95 3.90 -5.42
CA VAL A 142 -6.23 3.02 -4.26
C VAL A 142 -7.58 3.33 -3.64
N PHE A 143 -7.85 4.60 -3.34
CA PHE A 143 -9.13 5.01 -2.76
C PHE A 143 -10.30 4.66 -3.67
N LEU A 144 -10.20 4.97 -4.97
CA LEU A 144 -11.24 4.64 -5.95
C LEU A 144 -11.43 3.13 -6.10
N THR A 145 -10.36 2.34 -6.03
CA THR A 145 -10.44 0.87 -6.00
C THR A 145 -11.32 0.40 -4.85
N ILE A 146 -11.06 0.89 -3.64
CA ILE A 146 -11.80 0.51 -2.44
C ILE A 146 -13.28 0.93 -2.57
N VAL A 147 -13.56 2.16 -3.01
CA VAL A 147 -14.93 2.66 -3.21
C VAL A 147 -15.70 1.78 -4.20
N LEU A 148 -15.07 1.42 -5.33
CA LEU A 148 -15.69 0.56 -6.33
C LEU A 148 -15.92 -0.86 -5.80
N LEU A 149 -15.00 -1.42 -5.02
CA LEU A 149 -15.18 -2.73 -4.42
C LEU A 149 -16.27 -2.74 -3.33
N VAL A 150 -16.37 -1.69 -2.51
CA VAL A 150 -17.51 -1.51 -1.59
C VAL A 150 -18.85 -1.50 -2.35
N ALA A 151 -18.92 -0.71 -3.42
CA ALA A 151 -20.12 -0.65 -4.25
C ALA A 151 -20.41 -2.00 -4.92
N ALA A 152 -19.39 -2.73 -5.33
CA ALA A 152 -19.52 -4.05 -5.93
C ALA A 152 -20.11 -5.09 -4.95
N GLU A 153 -19.68 -5.06 -3.67
CA GLU A 153 -20.23 -5.93 -2.63
C GLU A 153 -21.71 -5.57 -2.34
N LEU A 154 -22.04 -4.28 -2.21
CA LEU A 154 -23.41 -3.83 -1.90
C LEU A 154 -24.40 -4.04 -3.05
N THR A 155 -23.93 -3.96 -4.29
CA THR A 155 -24.79 -4.12 -5.49
C THR A 155 -24.71 -5.53 -6.09
N GLU A 156 -23.81 -6.37 -5.61
CA GLU A 156 -23.47 -7.69 -6.16
C GLU A 156 -23.17 -7.65 -7.68
N SER A 157 -22.74 -6.48 -8.18
CA SER A 157 -22.53 -6.22 -9.60
C SER A 157 -21.13 -6.63 -10.06
N GLY A 158 -21.05 -7.62 -10.95
CA GLY A 158 -19.80 -8.03 -11.59
C GLY A 158 -19.14 -6.92 -12.42
N MET A 159 -19.94 -6.01 -13.03
CA MET A 159 -19.41 -4.89 -13.79
C MET A 159 -18.73 -3.85 -12.88
N VAL A 160 -19.30 -3.56 -11.71
CA VAL A 160 -18.69 -2.66 -10.73
C VAL A 160 -17.41 -3.28 -10.15
N ARG A 161 -17.42 -4.60 -9.88
CA ARG A 161 -16.25 -5.35 -9.44
C ARG A 161 -15.13 -5.32 -10.48
N LEU A 162 -15.45 -5.50 -11.77
CA LEU A 162 -14.50 -5.35 -12.88
C LEU A 162 -13.88 -3.94 -12.87
N GLY A 163 -14.70 -2.89 -12.70
CA GLY A 163 -14.21 -1.51 -12.58
C GLY A 163 -13.23 -1.34 -11.41
N GLY A 164 -13.54 -1.91 -10.25
CA GLY A 164 -12.65 -1.97 -9.09
C GLY A 164 -11.34 -2.72 -9.39
N GLY A 165 -11.42 -3.84 -10.10
CA GLY A 165 -10.24 -4.60 -10.56
C GLY A 165 -9.35 -3.77 -11.49
N ILE A 166 -9.92 -3.10 -12.50
CA ILE A 166 -9.16 -2.24 -13.42
C ILE A 166 -8.49 -1.10 -12.66
N MET A 167 -9.21 -0.43 -11.76
CA MET A 167 -8.64 0.66 -10.96
C MET A 167 -7.53 0.16 -10.03
N GLY A 168 -7.67 -1.05 -9.46
CA GLY A 168 -6.63 -1.68 -8.67
C GLY A 168 -5.39 -2.06 -9.49
N LEU A 169 -5.53 -2.48 -10.75
CA LEU A 169 -4.38 -2.68 -11.65
C LEU A 169 -3.62 -1.37 -11.88
N ILE A 170 -4.34 -0.26 -12.05
CA ILE A 170 -3.72 1.07 -12.18
C ILE A 170 -2.99 1.44 -10.89
N ALA A 171 -3.63 1.29 -9.72
CA ALA A 171 -3.03 1.61 -8.43
C ALA A 171 -1.77 0.79 -8.16
N GLY A 172 -1.83 -0.52 -8.37
CA GLY A 172 -0.70 -1.43 -8.19
C GLY A 172 0.43 -1.17 -9.19
N GLY A 173 0.09 -0.89 -10.45
CA GLY A 173 1.05 -0.53 -11.49
C GLY A 173 1.81 0.77 -11.19
N LEU A 174 1.11 1.82 -10.74
CA LEU A 174 1.71 3.08 -10.33
C LEU A 174 2.64 2.89 -9.11
N ALA A 175 2.20 2.15 -8.10
CA ALA A 175 3.03 1.88 -6.92
C ALA A 175 4.32 1.12 -7.29
N LEU A 176 4.19 0.07 -8.12
CA LEU A 176 5.33 -0.71 -8.60
C LEU A 176 6.28 0.14 -9.46
N TYR A 177 5.74 0.98 -10.34
CA TYR A 177 6.50 1.93 -11.15
C TYR A 177 7.33 2.88 -10.28
N ILE A 178 6.73 3.47 -9.22
CA ILE A 178 7.43 4.37 -8.31
C ILE A 178 8.51 3.61 -7.55
N GLY A 179 8.18 2.45 -6.96
CA GLY A 179 9.10 1.67 -6.14
C GLY A 179 10.32 1.22 -6.94
N LEU A 180 10.13 0.62 -8.12
CA LEU A 180 11.23 0.20 -9.00
C LEU A 180 11.98 1.41 -9.56
N GLY A 181 11.27 2.49 -9.94
CA GLY A 181 11.88 3.70 -10.46
C GLY A 181 12.84 4.35 -9.48
N GLN A 182 12.51 4.38 -8.19
CA GLN A 182 13.40 4.89 -7.14
C GLN A 182 14.70 4.08 -7.05
N VAL A 183 14.61 2.75 -7.03
CA VAL A 183 15.79 1.87 -6.96
C VAL A 183 16.65 1.99 -8.23
N ILE A 184 16.03 2.02 -9.41
CA ILE A 184 16.75 2.18 -10.67
C ILE A 184 17.51 3.51 -10.69
N ASN A 185 16.88 4.61 -10.27
CA ASN A 185 17.51 5.91 -10.23
C ASN A 185 18.67 5.97 -9.23
N GLU A 186 18.51 5.34 -8.05
CA GLU A 186 19.53 5.26 -7.01
C GLU A 186 20.76 4.48 -7.50
N VAL A 187 20.57 3.26 -8.02
CA VAL A 187 21.65 2.40 -8.50
C VAL A 187 22.45 3.06 -9.62
N HIS A 188 21.79 3.77 -10.50
CA HIS A 188 22.44 4.48 -11.61
C HIS A 188 22.92 5.88 -11.26
N SER A 189 22.69 6.36 -10.04
CA SER A 189 23.06 7.71 -9.57
C SER A 189 22.59 8.83 -10.51
N ARG A 190 21.49 8.62 -11.24
CA ARG A 190 20.87 9.58 -12.16
C ARG A 190 19.38 9.28 -12.34
N LYS A 191 18.60 10.32 -12.68
CA LYS A 191 17.19 10.18 -12.97
C LYS A 191 16.98 9.52 -14.35
N ILE A 192 16.74 8.20 -14.36
CA ILE A 192 16.37 7.41 -15.55
C ILE A 192 14.86 7.35 -15.67
N ILE A 193 14.18 7.07 -14.56
CA ILE A 193 12.72 6.93 -14.47
C ILE A 193 12.15 8.19 -13.80
N PRO A 194 11.16 8.87 -14.43
CA PRO A 194 10.57 10.08 -13.87
C PRO A 194 9.57 9.74 -12.75
N VAL A 195 10.08 9.56 -11.53
CA VAL A 195 9.33 9.30 -10.29
C VAL A 195 9.61 10.34 -9.24
#